data_d411f69da7f59df3146690613206583f
#
_entry.id   d411f69da7f59df3146690613206583f
#
_cell.length_a   1.000
_cell.length_b   1.000
_cell.length_c   1.000
_cell.angle_alpha   90.00
_cell.angle_beta   90.00
_cell.angle_gamma   90.00
#
_symmetry.space_group_name_H-M   'P 1'
#
loop_
_entity.id
_entity.type
_entity.pdbx_description
1 polymer ?
#
loop_
_entity_poly.entity_id
_entity_poly.type
_entity_poly.pdbx_seq_one_letter_code
_entity_poly.pdbx_strand_id
1 'polypeptide(L)'
;MYNIVIYLYLIGVAIASLFNEKVKKMWRGERQTIKLLKEQVDPTAKYVWFHAASLGEFEQGRPLMERLRELHPEYKILLTFFSPSGYEVRKDYKGADIVCYLPLDTIRNSRRFLRAVRPVMAFFIKYEFWYNYFHILQHRGVPVYSVSSIFRKNQIFFRWYGKQYGKVLHCVTKFFVQNEESRQLLHNIGIDASEVVGDTRFDRVLQIRDAAKQLPIVEAFRSNRKVFVAGSSWGPDEDIFIRYFNEHPDWQLIIAPHVISEDHLQQIMSKLKRKTVRYTQTSPEEAAKAECLIIDCFGLLSSIYNYGDVAYVGGGFGVGIHNVLEAAVWNMPVFFGPNNKHFQEAQWLLQSKGGIEIGSYDDFKAQMDKFIAKPELVKELGTVAGRVVEEHTGATQKVIEACW
;
A
#
# COMPACT_ATOMS: atom_id res chain seq x y z
N MET A 1 3.97 10.95 -31.13
CA MET A 1 4.39 9.58 -30.77
C MET A 1 3.56 8.99 -29.62
N TYR A 2 3.41 9.66 -28.45
CA TYR A 2 2.63 9.16 -27.31
C TYR A 2 1.21 8.71 -27.68
N ASN A 3 0.45 9.54 -28.41
CA ASN A 3 -0.94 9.21 -28.77
C ASN A 3 -1.04 7.96 -29.66
N ILE A 4 -0.07 7.70 -30.54
CA ILE A 4 -0.04 6.47 -31.34
C ILE A 4 0.10 5.25 -30.43
N VAL A 5 1.03 5.32 -29.47
CA VAL A 5 1.26 4.23 -28.49
C VAL A 5 -0.01 3.99 -27.64
N ILE A 6 -0.67 5.05 -27.17
CA ILE A 6 -1.90 4.94 -26.38
C ILE A 6 -3.06 4.32 -27.19
N TYR A 7 -3.20 4.65 -28.47
CA TYR A 7 -4.22 4.02 -29.30
C TYR A 7 -3.91 2.55 -29.60
N LEU A 8 -2.63 2.19 -29.82
CA LEU A 8 -2.22 0.79 -29.94
C LEU A 8 -2.45 0.02 -28.63
N TYR A 9 -2.14 0.63 -27.50
CA TYR A 9 -2.43 0.06 -26.18
C TYR A 9 -3.95 -0.13 -25.98
N LEU A 10 -4.78 0.82 -26.39
CA LEU A 10 -6.24 0.72 -26.34
C LEU A 10 -6.76 -0.49 -27.13
N ILE A 11 -6.20 -0.73 -28.33
CA ILE A 11 -6.54 -1.91 -29.13
C ILE A 11 -6.11 -3.19 -28.40
N GLY A 12 -4.90 -3.20 -27.85
CA GLY A 12 -4.40 -4.32 -27.05
C GLY A 12 -5.28 -4.64 -25.84
N VAL A 13 -5.71 -3.61 -25.10
CA VAL A 13 -6.65 -3.75 -23.97
C VAL A 13 -8.01 -4.29 -24.43
N ALA A 14 -8.53 -3.81 -25.57
CA ALA A 14 -9.79 -4.30 -26.13
C ALA A 14 -9.72 -5.80 -26.46
N ILE A 15 -8.62 -6.24 -27.09
CA ILE A 15 -8.38 -7.66 -27.41
C ILE A 15 -8.20 -8.47 -26.13
N ALA A 16 -7.33 -8.02 -25.21
CA ALA A 16 -7.07 -8.71 -23.94
C ALA A 16 -8.32 -8.84 -23.06
N SER A 17 -9.26 -7.90 -23.16
CA SER A 17 -10.54 -7.94 -22.46
C SER A 17 -11.44 -9.13 -22.83
N LEU A 18 -11.18 -9.78 -23.98
CA LEU A 18 -11.89 -10.99 -24.42
C LEU A 18 -11.44 -12.24 -23.66
N PHE A 19 -10.18 -12.24 -23.17
CA PHE A 19 -9.53 -13.41 -22.60
C PHE A 19 -9.21 -13.28 -21.11
N ASN A 20 -9.24 -12.05 -20.55
CA ASN A 20 -8.85 -11.78 -19.17
C ASN A 20 -9.96 -11.01 -18.42
N GLU A 21 -10.53 -11.64 -17.40
CA GLU A 21 -11.63 -11.05 -16.62
C GLU A 21 -11.25 -9.75 -15.89
N LYS A 22 -10.00 -9.60 -15.43
CA LYS A 22 -9.53 -8.34 -14.82
C LYS A 22 -9.51 -7.20 -15.84
N VAL A 23 -8.97 -7.46 -17.02
CA VAL A 23 -8.93 -6.48 -18.11
C VAL A 23 -10.33 -6.15 -18.60
N LYS A 24 -11.21 -7.14 -18.67
CA LYS A 24 -12.62 -6.97 -19.05
C LYS A 24 -13.38 -6.07 -18.08
N LYS A 25 -13.17 -6.24 -16.76
CA LYS A 25 -13.76 -5.36 -15.74
C LYS A 25 -13.28 -3.91 -15.91
N MET A 26 -11.96 -3.71 -16.03
CA MET A 26 -11.37 -2.40 -16.29
C MET A 26 -11.97 -1.75 -17.56
N TRP A 27 -11.93 -2.45 -18.68
CA TRP A 27 -12.46 -1.99 -19.97
C TRP A 27 -13.91 -1.55 -19.91
N ARG A 28 -14.76 -2.35 -19.25
CA ARG A 28 -16.20 -2.02 -19.08
C ARG A 28 -16.37 -0.81 -18.15
N GLY A 29 -15.65 -0.77 -17.04
CA GLY A 29 -15.72 0.33 -16.09
C GLY A 29 -15.28 1.66 -16.68
N GLU A 30 -14.15 1.71 -17.39
CA GLU A 30 -13.68 2.92 -18.07
C GLU A 30 -14.70 3.48 -19.07
N ARG A 31 -15.40 2.61 -19.82
CA ARG A 31 -16.42 3.03 -20.79
C ARG A 31 -17.68 3.60 -20.13
N GLN A 32 -17.97 3.19 -18.89
CA GLN A 32 -19.11 3.69 -18.13
C GLN A 32 -18.81 5.01 -17.40
N THR A 33 -17.53 5.32 -17.16
CA THR A 33 -17.11 6.50 -16.36
C THR A 33 -17.73 7.80 -16.83
N ILE A 34 -17.75 8.08 -18.13
CA ILE A 34 -18.30 9.34 -18.64
C ILE A 34 -19.81 9.46 -18.40
N LYS A 35 -20.56 8.34 -18.44
CA LYS A 35 -21.98 8.32 -18.13
C LYS A 35 -22.18 8.59 -16.63
N LEU A 36 -21.47 7.85 -15.78
CA LEU A 36 -21.47 8.00 -14.33
C LEU A 36 -21.18 9.44 -13.91
N LEU A 37 -20.12 10.06 -14.47
CA LEU A 37 -19.77 11.45 -14.15
C LEU A 37 -20.86 12.46 -14.55
N LYS A 38 -21.55 12.24 -15.67
CA LYS A 38 -22.65 13.11 -16.07
C LYS A 38 -23.86 13.02 -15.15
N GLU A 39 -24.05 11.87 -14.52
CA GLU A 39 -25.16 11.62 -13.59
C GLU A 39 -24.86 12.09 -12.17
N GLN A 40 -23.60 11.99 -11.73
CA GLN A 40 -23.21 12.21 -10.33
C GLN A 40 -22.50 13.53 -10.04
N VAL A 41 -21.88 14.16 -11.06
CA VAL A 41 -21.16 15.42 -10.84
C VAL A 41 -22.15 16.56 -10.64
N ASP A 42 -22.06 17.20 -9.48
CA ASP A 42 -22.73 18.45 -9.19
C ASP A 42 -21.97 19.60 -9.87
N PRO A 43 -22.57 20.29 -10.86
CA PRO A 43 -21.87 21.34 -11.62
C PRO A 43 -21.55 22.59 -10.79
N THR A 44 -22.13 22.74 -9.60
CA THR A 44 -21.90 23.87 -8.69
C THR A 44 -20.80 23.61 -7.67
N ALA A 45 -20.42 22.34 -7.46
CA ALA A 45 -19.43 21.95 -6.49
C ALA A 45 -18.00 22.05 -7.04
N LYS A 46 -17.05 22.30 -6.12
CA LYS A 46 -15.62 22.31 -6.41
C LYS A 46 -15.03 20.92 -6.15
N TYR A 47 -14.56 20.25 -7.20
CA TYR A 47 -13.98 18.92 -7.08
C TYR A 47 -12.46 18.97 -6.97
N VAL A 48 -11.91 18.30 -5.97
CA VAL A 48 -10.50 17.90 -5.89
C VAL A 48 -10.39 16.48 -6.43
N TRP A 49 -9.54 16.29 -7.45
CA TRP A 49 -9.39 15.00 -8.09
C TRP A 49 -8.15 14.27 -7.55
N PHE A 50 -8.37 13.07 -7.03
CA PHE A 50 -7.33 12.13 -6.65
C PHE A 50 -7.26 10.97 -7.64
N HIS A 51 -6.05 10.63 -8.07
CA HIS A 51 -5.81 9.45 -8.90
C HIS A 51 -4.81 8.51 -8.24
N ALA A 52 -5.22 7.25 -8.08
CA ALA A 52 -4.40 6.15 -7.59
C ALA A 52 -4.57 4.95 -8.54
N ALA A 53 -3.50 4.45 -9.16
CA ALA A 53 -3.65 3.37 -10.13
C ALA A 53 -4.12 2.06 -9.50
N SER A 54 -3.76 1.80 -8.23
CA SER A 54 -3.97 0.54 -7.54
C SER A 54 -4.41 0.74 -6.08
N LEU A 55 -4.75 -0.37 -5.40
CA LEU A 55 -5.07 -0.35 -3.97
C LEU A 55 -3.90 0.18 -3.11
N GLY A 56 -2.65 -0.21 -3.44
CA GLY A 56 -1.47 0.25 -2.69
C GLY A 56 -1.26 1.77 -2.79
N GLU A 57 -1.49 2.35 -3.96
CA GLU A 57 -1.44 3.81 -4.14
C GLU A 57 -2.61 4.52 -3.49
N PHE A 58 -3.79 3.90 -3.49
CA PHE A 58 -4.92 4.42 -2.73
C PHE A 58 -4.58 4.56 -1.23
N GLU A 59 -3.96 3.56 -0.62
CA GLU A 59 -3.58 3.64 0.81
C GLU A 59 -2.54 4.75 1.06
N GLN A 60 -1.73 5.14 0.06
CA GLN A 60 -0.87 6.33 0.13
C GLN A 60 -1.64 7.64 -0.04
N GLY A 61 -2.65 7.68 -0.91
CA GLY A 61 -3.47 8.88 -1.11
C GLY A 61 -4.53 9.08 -0.02
N ARG A 62 -4.89 8.03 0.69
CA ARG A 62 -5.98 8.04 1.65
C ARG A 62 -5.80 9.02 2.81
N PRO A 63 -4.64 9.12 3.48
CA PRO A 63 -4.44 10.10 4.54
C PRO A 63 -4.69 11.53 4.06
N LEU A 64 -4.27 11.83 2.83
CA LEU A 64 -4.46 13.15 2.24
C LEU A 64 -5.93 13.44 1.94
N MET A 65 -6.69 12.48 1.42
CA MET A 65 -8.13 12.61 1.19
C MET A 65 -8.90 12.79 2.50
N GLU A 66 -8.58 12.00 3.52
CA GLU A 66 -9.21 12.09 4.85
C GLU A 66 -8.90 13.45 5.49
N ARG A 67 -7.65 13.90 5.44
CA ARG A 67 -7.24 15.20 6.00
C ARG A 67 -7.87 16.37 5.25
N LEU A 68 -7.97 16.29 3.91
CA LEU A 68 -8.69 17.29 3.10
C LEU A 68 -10.16 17.38 3.52
N ARG A 69 -10.82 16.24 3.73
CA ARG A 69 -12.24 16.19 4.13
C ARG A 69 -12.47 16.85 5.49
N GLU A 70 -11.53 16.73 6.41
CA GLU A 70 -11.59 17.35 7.73
C GLU A 70 -11.39 18.87 7.67
N LEU A 71 -10.39 19.32 6.93
CA LEU A 71 -9.99 20.74 6.92
C LEU A 71 -10.78 21.59 5.92
N HIS A 72 -11.20 20.98 4.82
CA HIS A 72 -11.82 21.66 3.68
C HIS A 72 -13.09 20.94 3.21
N PRO A 73 -14.12 20.83 4.07
CA PRO A 73 -15.37 20.12 3.77
C PRO A 73 -16.16 20.73 2.59
N GLU A 74 -15.84 21.95 2.17
CA GLU A 74 -16.43 22.63 1.03
C GLU A 74 -16.05 22.01 -0.32
N TYR A 75 -14.97 21.20 -0.38
CA TYR A 75 -14.58 20.47 -1.58
C TYR A 75 -15.22 19.08 -1.62
N LYS A 76 -15.63 18.70 -2.82
CA LYS A 76 -15.97 17.31 -3.12
C LYS A 76 -14.74 16.56 -3.64
N ILE A 77 -14.63 15.29 -3.30
CA ILE A 77 -13.51 14.45 -3.70
C ILE A 77 -13.98 13.51 -4.81
N LEU A 78 -13.29 13.59 -5.97
CA LEU A 78 -13.33 12.58 -7.00
C LEU A 78 -12.11 11.67 -6.86
N LEU A 79 -12.33 10.37 -6.69
CA LEU A 79 -11.28 9.36 -6.67
C LEU A 79 -11.36 8.51 -7.94
N THR A 80 -10.24 8.38 -8.63
CA THR A 80 -10.14 7.52 -9.81
C THR A 80 -9.10 6.42 -9.63
N PHE A 81 -9.42 5.24 -10.18
CA PHE A 81 -8.51 4.09 -10.25
C PHE A 81 -8.23 3.71 -11.71
N PHE A 82 -7.04 3.16 -11.94
CA PHE A 82 -6.74 2.52 -13.21
C PHE A 82 -6.97 1.01 -13.13
N SER A 83 -6.51 0.36 -12.07
CA SER A 83 -6.58 -1.09 -11.88
C SER A 83 -7.86 -1.53 -11.17
N PRO A 84 -8.44 -2.69 -11.55
CA PRO A 84 -9.53 -3.33 -10.80
C PRO A 84 -9.16 -3.64 -9.34
N SER A 85 -7.88 -3.88 -9.04
CA SER A 85 -7.43 -4.15 -7.67
C SER A 85 -7.72 -3.01 -6.69
N GLY A 86 -7.72 -1.78 -7.17
CA GLY A 86 -8.13 -0.61 -6.39
C GLY A 86 -9.64 -0.39 -6.42
N TYR A 87 -10.21 -0.30 -7.63
CA TYR A 87 -11.62 0.03 -7.81
C TYR A 87 -12.58 -0.98 -7.17
N GLU A 88 -12.42 -2.27 -7.45
CA GLU A 88 -13.35 -3.30 -6.94
C GLU A 88 -13.38 -3.37 -5.41
N VAL A 89 -12.26 -3.06 -4.76
CA VAL A 89 -12.15 -3.04 -3.30
C VAL A 89 -12.64 -1.72 -2.69
N ARG A 90 -12.55 -0.61 -3.43
CA ARG A 90 -12.78 0.75 -2.90
C ARG A 90 -13.89 1.55 -3.60
N LYS A 91 -14.66 0.94 -4.49
CA LYS A 91 -15.77 1.62 -5.20
C LYS A 91 -16.81 2.25 -4.28
N ASP A 92 -16.97 1.70 -3.06
CA ASP A 92 -17.91 2.19 -2.04
C ASP A 92 -17.20 2.99 -0.92
N TYR A 93 -16.00 3.51 -1.20
CA TYR A 93 -15.23 4.29 -0.23
C TYR A 93 -15.94 5.60 0.14
N LYS A 94 -16.31 5.74 1.42
CA LYS A 94 -17.10 6.87 1.94
C LYS A 94 -16.32 8.18 2.06
N GLY A 95 -15.00 8.13 1.98
CA GLY A 95 -14.14 9.32 1.99
C GLY A 95 -14.08 10.07 0.67
N ALA A 96 -14.68 9.54 -0.41
CA ALA A 96 -14.81 10.22 -1.69
C ALA A 96 -16.29 10.33 -2.11
N ASP A 97 -16.64 11.43 -2.78
CA ASP A 97 -18.02 11.67 -3.25
C ASP A 97 -18.32 10.87 -4.52
N ILE A 98 -17.31 10.72 -5.38
CA ILE A 98 -17.40 9.93 -6.61
C ILE A 98 -16.16 9.03 -6.70
N VAL A 99 -16.39 7.74 -6.97
CA VAL A 99 -15.31 6.77 -7.25
C VAL A 99 -15.56 6.14 -8.62
N CYS A 100 -14.56 6.20 -9.50
CA CYS A 100 -14.68 5.61 -10.84
C CYS A 100 -13.34 5.14 -11.41
N TYR A 101 -13.37 4.47 -12.55
CA TYR A 101 -12.15 4.22 -13.32
C TYR A 101 -11.71 5.48 -14.06
N LEU A 102 -10.38 5.68 -14.18
CA LEU A 102 -9.84 6.69 -15.08
C LEU A 102 -9.87 6.15 -16.52
N PRO A 103 -10.59 6.78 -17.45
CA PRO A 103 -10.57 6.36 -18.85
C PRO A 103 -9.16 6.50 -19.44
N LEU A 104 -8.75 5.52 -20.24
CA LEU A 104 -7.44 5.51 -20.88
C LEU A 104 -7.15 6.85 -21.56
N ASP A 105 -5.89 7.32 -21.45
CA ASP A 105 -5.42 8.67 -21.79
C ASP A 105 -5.37 8.95 -23.29
N THR A 106 -6.48 8.71 -24.01
CA THR A 106 -6.67 9.24 -25.37
C THR A 106 -7.08 10.70 -25.30
N ILE A 107 -6.75 11.50 -26.31
CA ILE A 107 -7.15 12.92 -26.41
C ILE A 107 -8.69 13.08 -26.22
N ARG A 108 -9.47 12.16 -26.77
CA ARG A 108 -10.94 12.18 -26.66
C ARG A 108 -11.40 11.92 -25.25
N ASN A 109 -10.86 10.90 -24.59
CA ASN A 109 -11.28 10.51 -23.25
C ASN A 109 -10.90 11.58 -22.23
N SER A 110 -9.65 12.05 -22.24
CA SER A 110 -9.17 13.07 -21.32
C SER A 110 -9.94 14.38 -21.44
N ARG A 111 -10.24 14.83 -22.69
CA ARG A 111 -11.12 16.01 -22.91
C ARG A 111 -12.53 15.82 -22.37
N ARG A 112 -13.14 14.65 -22.59
CA ARG A 112 -14.53 14.37 -22.13
C ARG A 112 -14.59 14.27 -20.61
N PHE A 113 -13.62 13.58 -19.99
CA PHE A 113 -13.52 13.44 -18.56
C PHE A 113 -13.35 14.81 -17.88
N LEU A 114 -12.33 15.57 -18.26
CA LEU A 114 -12.05 16.88 -17.67
C LEU A 114 -13.14 17.95 -17.96
N ARG A 115 -13.93 17.76 -19.02
CA ARG A 115 -15.11 18.61 -19.26
C ARG A 115 -16.25 18.26 -18.32
N ALA A 116 -16.41 16.98 -17.97
CA ALA A 116 -17.46 16.52 -17.08
C ALA A 116 -17.18 16.92 -15.62
N VAL A 117 -15.94 16.75 -15.14
CA VAL A 117 -15.59 16.98 -13.72
C VAL A 117 -15.19 18.43 -13.42
N ARG A 118 -14.38 19.06 -14.29
CA ARG A 118 -13.81 20.41 -14.08
C ARG A 118 -13.13 20.53 -12.70
N PRO A 119 -12.13 19.70 -12.40
CA PRO A 119 -11.49 19.73 -11.09
C PRO A 119 -10.80 21.08 -10.86
N VAL A 120 -10.79 21.55 -9.61
CA VAL A 120 -10.09 22.78 -9.21
C VAL A 120 -8.61 22.51 -8.93
N MET A 121 -8.26 21.28 -8.58
CA MET A 121 -6.89 20.77 -8.46
C MET A 121 -6.88 19.25 -8.59
N ALA A 122 -5.69 18.67 -8.87
CA ALA A 122 -5.54 17.23 -9.06
C ALA A 122 -4.30 16.70 -8.34
N PHE A 123 -4.46 15.57 -7.65
CA PHE A 123 -3.40 14.84 -6.96
C PHE A 123 -3.20 13.47 -7.61
N PHE A 124 -1.98 13.20 -8.05
CA PHE A 124 -1.58 11.92 -8.62
C PHE A 124 -0.60 11.22 -7.69
N ILE A 125 -0.89 9.98 -7.36
CA ILE A 125 -0.09 9.22 -6.40
C ILE A 125 1.00 8.46 -7.14
N LYS A 126 2.24 8.57 -6.68
CA LYS A 126 3.45 7.94 -7.24
C LYS A 126 3.78 8.33 -8.68
N TYR A 127 3.65 7.37 -9.65
CA TYR A 127 4.24 7.46 -10.99
C TYR A 127 3.21 7.66 -12.10
N GLU A 128 2.02 8.03 -11.78
CA GLU A 128 0.90 8.12 -12.71
C GLU A 128 0.94 9.42 -13.53
N PHE A 129 1.80 9.45 -14.56
CA PHE A 129 2.00 10.63 -15.42
C PHE A 129 1.28 10.47 -16.75
N TRP A 130 0.04 10.88 -16.82
CA TRP A 130 -0.86 10.75 -17.96
C TRP A 130 -0.78 11.98 -18.86
N TYR A 131 -0.10 11.85 -20.01
CA TYR A 131 0.30 12.94 -20.90
C TYR A 131 -0.84 13.88 -21.31
N ASN A 132 -1.96 13.35 -21.85
CA ASN A 132 -3.06 14.18 -22.31
C ASN A 132 -3.83 14.83 -21.15
N TYR A 133 -4.06 14.10 -20.05
CA TYR A 133 -4.68 14.67 -18.86
C TYR A 133 -3.85 15.85 -18.33
N PHE A 134 -2.56 15.68 -18.17
CA PHE A 134 -1.68 16.69 -17.59
C PHE A 134 -1.56 17.94 -18.46
N HIS A 135 -1.39 17.79 -19.78
CA HIS A 135 -1.33 18.93 -20.68
C HIS A 135 -2.65 19.73 -20.72
N ILE A 136 -3.81 19.03 -20.65
CA ILE A 136 -5.10 19.72 -20.61
C ILE A 136 -5.30 20.45 -19.28
N LEU A 137 -4.91 19.85 -18.14
CA LEU A 137 -4.98 20.49 -16.83
C LEU A 137 -4.08 21.73 -16.78
N GLN A 138 -2.84 21.62 -17.24
CA GLN A 138 -1.90 22.74 -17.33
C GLN A 138 -2.47 23.87 -18.22
N HIS A 139 -2.99 23.55 -19.41
CA HIS A 139 -3.59 24.52 -20.31
C HIS A 139 -4.80 25.24 -19.69
N ARG A 140 -5.51 24.59 -18.76
CA ARG A 140 -6.65 25.17 -18.03
C ARG A 140 -6.25 25.91 -16.76
N GLY A 141 -4.97 25.96 -16.42
CA GLY A 141 -4.49 26.57 -15.17
C GLY A 141 -4.88 25.77 -13.91
N VAL A 142 -5.22 24.48 -14.06
CA VAL A 142 -5.57 23.62 -12.93
C VAL A 142 -4.26 23.06 -12.35
N PRO A 143 -3.96 23.31 -11.06
CA PRO A 143 -2.75 22.77 -10.45
C PRO A 143 -2.79 21.25 -10.34
N VAL A 144 -1.64 20.63 -10.67
CA VAL A 144 -1.40 19.19 -10.62
C VAL A 144 -0.29 18.91 -9.63
N TYR A 145 -0.56 18.09 -8.65
CA TYR A 145 0.38 17.68 -7.61
C TYR A 145 0.71 16.19 -7.74
N SER A 146 1.99 15.84 -7.65
CA SER A 146 2.43 14.45 -7.59
C SER A 146 2.86 14.15 -6.15
N VAL A 147 2.25 13.15 -5.51
CA VAL A 147 2.44 12.86 -4.08
C VAL A 147 3.06 11.49 -3.88
N SER A 148 3.95 11.38 -2.88
CA SER A 148 4.70 10.18 -2.54
C SER A 148 5.45 9.57 -3.74
N SER A 149 5.92 10.43 -4.64
CA SER A 149 6.66 10.03 -5.83
C SER A 149 8.09 9.64 -5.45
N ILE A 150 8.58 8.58 -6.07
CA ILE A 150 9.97 8.16 -5.93
C ILE A 150 10.57 7.92 -7.33
N PHE A 151 11.64 8.62 -7.65
CA PHE A 151 12.28 8.53 -8.95
C PHE A 151 13.57 7.72 -8.89
N ARG A 152 13.91 7.07 -10.02
CA ARG A 152 15.13 6.29 -10.19
C ARG A 152 15.77 6.61 -11.52
N LYS A 153 17.11 6.62 -11.57
CA LYS A 153 17.93 6.96 -12.76
C LYS A 153 17.59 6.14 -14.01
N ASN A 154 17.11 4.91 -13.83
CA ASN A 154 16.78 4.02 -14.93
C ASN A 154 15.39 4.26 -15.54
N GLN A 155 14.55 5.12 -14.93
CA GLN A 155 13.24 5.42 -15.50
C GLN A 155 13.32 6.19 -16.81
N ILE A 156 12.32 5.99 -17.65
CA ILE A 156 12.25 6.54 -19.02
C ILE A 156 12.39 8.06 -19.07
N PHE A 157 11.91 8.77 -18.06
CA PHE A 157 11.91 10.24 -17.97
C PHE A 157 13.33 10.83 -18.00
N PHE A 158 14.32 10.08 -17.48
CA PHE A 158 15.72 10.50 -17.36
C PHE A 158 16.63 9.92 -18.45
N ARG A 159 16.06 9.14 -19.39
CA ARG A 159 16.80 8.55 -20.51
C ARG A 159 16.76 9.49 -21.72
N TRP A 160 17.83 9.49 -22.51
CA TRP A 160 17.92 10.32 -23.70
C TRP A 160 16.78 10.09 -24.70
N TYR A 161 16.31 8.84 -24.84
CA TYR A 161 15.18 8.45 -25.71
C TYR A 161 13.82 8.76 -25.11
N GLY A 162 13.75 9.01 -23.80
CA GLY A 162 12.53 9.35 -23.07
C GLY A 162 12.26 10.84 -22.94
N LYS A 163 13.16 11.72 -23.36
CA LYS A 163 13.05 13.20 -23.21
C LYS A 163 11.70 13.77 -23.67
N GLN A 164 11.16 13.24 -24.78
CA GLN A 164 9.87 13.71 -25.30
C GLN A 164 8.72 13.39 -24.34
N TYR A 165 8.73 12.20 -23.73
CA TYR A 165 7.74 11.80 -22.74
C TYR A 165 7.99 12.49 -21.40
N GLY A 166 9.25 12.67 -21.02
CA GLY A 166 9.65 13.40 -19.82
C GLY A 166 9.10 14.82 -19.73
N LYS A 167 8.72 15.45 -20.85
CA LYS A 167 8.05 16.75 -20.87
C LYS A 167 6.73 16.78 -20.09
N VAL A 168 6.08 15.63 -19.88
CA VAL A 168 4.86 15.56 -19.06
C VAL A 168 5.12 15.96 -17.61
N LEU A 169 6.32 15.73 -17.10
CA LEU A 169 6.69 16.11 -15.74
C LEU A 169 6.68 17.64 -15.53
N HIS A 170 6.94 18.43 -16.56
CA HIS A 170 6.84 19.91 -16.50
C HIS A 170 5.40 20.42 -16.45
N CYS A 171 4.39 19.54 -16.61
CA CYS A 171 2.98 19.89 -16.40
C CYS A 171 2.57 19.81 -14.92
N VAL A 172 3.41 19.22 -14.07
CA VAL A 172 3.16 19.11 -12.63
C VAL A 172 3.52 20.40 -11.95
N THR A 173 2.61 20.93 -11.14
CA THR A 173 2.78 22.20 -10.41
C THR A 173 3.82 22.04 -9.29
N LYS A 174 3.76 20.94 -8.54
CA LYS A 174 4.74 20.62 -7.49
C LYS A 174 4.81 19.10 -7.26
N PHE A 175 6.03 18.61 -7.06
CA PHE A 175 6.30 17.23 -6.68
C PHE A 175 6.57 17.12 -5.18
N PHE A 176 5.86 16.25 -4.51
CA PHE A 176 6.10 15.83 -3.14
C PHE A 176 6.75 14.45 -3.18
N VAL A 177 8.08 14.42 -3.07
CA VAL A 177 8.88 13.22 -3.27
C VAL A 177 9.26 12.56 -1.96
N GLN A 178 9.57 11.26 -2.03
CA GLN A 178 9.91 10.47 -0.85
C GLN A 178 11.34 10.72 -0.34
N ASN A 179 12.29 11.07 -1.23
CA ASN A 179 13.70 11.18 -0.87
C ASN A 179 14.45 12.22 -1.70
N GLU A 180 15.66 12.57 -1.24
CA GLU A 180 16.53 13.55 -1.85
C GLU A 180 17.03 13.12 -3.25
N GLU A 181 17.25 11.82 -3.49
CA GLU A 181 17.63 11.32 -4.82
C GLU A 181 16.56 11.66 -5.87
N SER A 182 15.30 11.51 -5.51
CA SER A 182 14.18 11.85 -6.40
C SER A 182 14.14 13.36 -6.70
N ARG A 183 14.37 14.20 -5.69
CA ARG A 183 14.46 15.67 -5.86
C ARG A 183 15.59 16.03 -6.79
N GLN A 184 16.76 15.45 -6.59
CA GLN A 184 17.94 15.72 -7.43
C GLN A 184 17.73 15.28 -8.88
N LEU A 185 17.06 14.15 -9.12
CA LEU A 185 16.73 13.68 -10.47
C LEU A 185 15.79 14.64 -11.20
N LEU A 186 14.80 15.20 -10.50
CA LEU A 186 13.91 16.23 -11.05
C LEU A 186 14.66 17.52 -11.35
N HIS A 187 15.50 17.98 -10.42
CA HIS A 187 16.35 19.17 -10.61
C HIS A 187 17.24 19.03 -11.85
N ASN A 188 17.84 17.87 -12.08
CA ASN A 188 18.72 17.62 -13.23
C ASN A 188 18.02 17.73 -14.59
N ILE A 189 16.69 17.71 -14.62
CA ILE A 189 15.88 17.91 -15.85
C ILE A 189 15.16 19.27 -15.84
N GLY A 190 15.56 20.19 -14.93
CA GLY A 190 15.02 21.55 -14.84
C GLY A 190 13.68 21.67 -14.12
N ILE A 191 13.38 20.76 -13.18
CA ILE A 191 12.19 20.82 -12.32
C ILE A 191 12.61 21.12 -10.88
N ASP A 192 12.49 22.38 -10.47
CA ASP A 192 12.82 22.86 -9.13
C ASP A 192 11.63 22.81 -8.16
N ALA A 193 10.40 22.79 -8.69
CA ALA A 193 9.17 22.71 -7.91
C ALA A 193 8.99 21.31 -7.31
N SER A 194 9.89 20.95 -6.39
CA SER A 194 9.91 19.66 -5.72
C SER A 194 10.33 19.78 -4.25
N GLU A 195 9.68 18.99 -3.39
CA GLU A 195 9.91 18.99 -1.94
C GLU A 195 10.01 17.56 -1.42
N VAL A 196 10.97 17.30 -0.53
CA VAL A 196 11.08 16.00 0.14
C VAL A 196 10.16 15.99 1.35
N VAL A 197 9.07 15.26 1.24
CA VAL A 197 8.06 15.13 2.32
C VAL A 197 8.05 13.73 2.96
N GLY A 198 8.59 12.72 2.26
CA GLY A 198 8.51 11.32 2.68
C GLY A 198 7.36 10.57 2.01
N ASP A 199 6.96 9.46 2.61
CA ASP A 199 5.89 8.58 2.14
C ASP A 199 4.69 8.64 3.07
N THR A 200 3.53 9.00 2.56
CA THR A 200 2.27 9.09 3.31
C THR A 200 1.80 7.75 3.91
N ARG A 201 2.41 6.61 3.52
CA ARG A 201 2.17 5.32 4.18
C ARG A 201 2.57 5.31 5.65
N PHE A 202 3.56 6.11 6.06
CA PHE A 202 3.95 6.23 7.46
C PHE A 202 2.84 6.89 8.28
N ASP A 203 2.22 7.95 7.75
CA ASP A 203 1.05 8.57 8.39
C ASP A 203 -0.12 7.59 8.43
N ARG A 204 -0.29 6.81 7.35
CA ARG A 204 -1.39 5.83 7.25
C ARG A 204 -1.32 4.73 8.31
N VAL A 205 -0.15 4.19 8.59
CA VAL A 205 -0.02 3.12 9.59
C VAL A 205 -0.24 3.64 11.01
N LEU A 206 0.07 4.91 11.30
CA LEU A 206 -0.30 5.55 12.57
C LEU A 206 -1.83 5.65 12.71
N GLN A 207 -2.54 6.13 11.68
CA GLN A 207 -4.00 6.18 11.68
C GLN A 207 -4.62 4.79 11.90
N ILE A 208 -4.05 3.76 11.25
CA ILE A 208 -4.50 2.36 11.40
C ILE A 208 -4.26 1.88 12.83
N ARG A 209 -3.11 2.17 13.42
CA ARG A 209 -2.80 1.85 14.82
C ARG A 209 -3.80 2.49 15.78
N ASP A 210 -4.06 3.78 15.63
CA ASP A 210 -4.94 4.54 16.51
C ASP A 210 -6.41 4.12 16.36
N ALA A 211 -6.79 3.60 15.19
CA ALA A 211 -8.12 3.05 14.90
C ALA A 211 -8.22 1.51 15.05
N ALA A 212 -7.24 0.88 15.72
CA ALA A 212 -7.20 -0.57 15.84
C ALA A 212 -8.43 -1.14 16.57
N LYS A 213 -8.92 -2.26 16.04
CA LYS A 213 -10.08 -2.94 16.61
C LYS A 213 -9.65 -3.82 17.78
N GLN A 214 -10.50 -3.87 18.80
CA GLN A 214 -10.40 -4.93 19.81
C GLN A 214 -10.87 -6.25 19.18
N LEU A 215 -10.09 -7.31 19.38
CA LEU A 215 -10.34 -8.62 18.82
C LEU A 215 -10.40 -9.67 19.95
N PRO A 216 -11.59 -9.92 20.55
CA PRO A 216 -11.71 -10.76 21.72
C PRO A 216 -11.16 -12.18 21.56
N ILE A 217 -11.25 -12.76 20.34
CA ILE A 217 -10.68 -14.08 20.05
C ILE A 217 -9.14 -14.03 20.09
N VAL A 218 -8.53 -12.98 19.54
CA VAL A 218 -7.05 -12.82 19.52
C VAL A 218 -6.54 -12.49 20.93
N GLU A 219 -7.29 -11.68 21.67
CA GLU A 219 -6.99 -11.34 23.05
C GLU A 219 -6.99 -12.60 23.95
N ALA A 220 -8.03 -13.41 23.84
CA ALA A 220 -8.13 -14.67 24.57
C ALA A 220 -7.03 -15.67 24.15
N PHE A 221 -6.69 -15.73 22.86
CA PHE A 221 -5.60 -16.55 22.34
C PHE A 221 -4.27 -16.13 22.95
N ARG A 222 -3.93 -14.84 22.94
CA ARG A 222 -2.65 -14.33 23.47
C ARG A 222 -2.46 -14.69 24.95
N SER A 223 -3.48 -14.46 25.79
CA SER A 223 -3.35 -14.60 27.25
C SER A 223 -2.07 -13.90 27.75
N ASN A 224 -1.21 -14.63 28.48
CA ASN A 224 0.08 -14.11 28.99
C ASN A 224 1.29 -14.72 28.25
N ARG A 225 1.09 -15.32 27.09
CA ARG A 225 2.16 -15.98 26.31
C ARG A 225 2.73 -15.02 25.26
N LYS A 226 3.97 -15.30 24.84
CA LYS A 226 4.61 -14.60 23.73
C LYS A 226 3.97 -15.02 22.42
N VAL A 227 3.71 -14.06 21.53
CA VAL A 227 3.04 -14.28 20.25
C VAL A 227 3.91 -13.83 19.09
N PHE A 228 4.13 -14.72 18.15
CA PHE A 228 4.69 -14.44 16.85
C PHE A 228 3.56 -14.28 15.83
N VAL A 229 3.53 -13.18 15.08
CA VAL A 229 2.51 -12.87 14.07
C VAL A 229 3.13 -12.95 12.68
N ALA A 230 2.76 -13.94 11.89
CA ALA A 230 3.13 -14.06 10.49
C ALA A 230 2.02 -13.47 9.61
N GLY A 231 2.24 -12.26 9.09
CA GLY A 231 1.28 -11.56 8.24
C GLY A 231 1.60 -11.64 6.76
N SER A 232 0.56 -11.77 5.94
CA SER A 232 0.67 -11.86 4.47
C SER A 232 1.64 -12.94 4.00
N SER A 233 1.65 -14.10 4.68
CA SER A 233 2.56 -15.21 4.40
C SER A 233 2.21 -15.95 3.11
N TRP A 234 3.21 -16.58 2.53
CA TRP A 234 3.12 -17.49 1.39
C TRP A 234 3.78 -18.82 1.76
N GLY A 235 3.54 -19.86 0.97
CA GLY A 235 4.04 -21.20 1.24
C GLY A 235 5.55 -21.26 1.61
N PRO A 236 6.46 -20.62 0.89
CA PRO A 236 7.88 -20.58 1.24
C PRO A 236 8.19 -19.92 2.60
N ASP A 237 7.44 -18.88 2.98
CA ASP A 237 7.55 -18.23 4.28
C ASP A 237 7.11 -19.20 5.39
N GLU A 238 5.96 -19.85 5.16
CA GLU A 238 5.32 -20.79 6.09
C GLU A 238 6.16 -22.01 6.39
N ASP A 239 6.89 -22.52 5.40
CA ASP A 239 7.82 -23.65 5.56
C ASP A 239 8.95 -23.34 6.56
N ILE A 240 9.37 -22.09 6.64
CA ILE A 240 10.42 -21.64 7.55
C ILE A 240 9.88 -21.56 8.98
N PHE A 241 8.86 -20.72 9.23
CA PHE A 241 8.46 -20.44 10.61
C PHE A 241 7.62 -21.58 11.22
N ILE A 242 6.77 -22.30 10.46
CA ILE A 242 6.00 -23.42 11.01
C ILE A 242 6.91 -24.54 11.53
N ARG A 243 7.98 -24.84 10.81
CA ARG A 243 8.99 -25.81 11.26
C ARG A 243 9.52 -25.46 12.65
N TYR A 244 9.89 -24.18 12.86
CA TYR A 244 10.42 -23.71 14.14
C TYR A 244 9.38 -23.82 15.27
N PHE A 245 8.18 -23.32 15.04
CA PHE A 245 7.14 -23.28 16.08
C PHE A 245 6.56 -24.65 16.44
N ASN A 246 6.68 -25.64 15.58
CA ASN A 246 6.34 -27.02 15.93
C ASN A 246 7.27 -27.62 17.00
N GLU A 247 8.48 -27.08 17.14
CA GLU A 247 9.53 -27.55 18.07
C GLU A 247 9.67 -26.65 19.31
N HIS A 248 9.08 -25.41 19.28
CA HIS A 248 9.26 -24.41 20.32
C HIS A 248 7.91 -23.97 20.92
N PRO A 249 7.41 -24.69 21.93
CA PRO A 249 6.08 -24.45 22.52
C PRO A 249 5.97 -23.15 23.34
N ASP A 250 7.09 -22.50 23.68
CA ASP A 250 7.14 -21.27 24.47
C ASP A 250 6.49 -20.07 23.77
N TRP A 251 6.32 -20.16 22.45
CA TRP A 251 5.69 -19.15 21.61
C TRP A 251 4.38 -19.63 21.03
N GLN A 252 3.41 -18.74 21.00
CA GLN A 252 2.21 -18.91 20.19
C GLN A 252 2.43 -18.38 18.78
N LEU A 253 1.72 -18.92 17.80
CA LEU A 253 1.81 -18.55 16.41
C LEU A 253 0.46 -18.08 15.88
N ILE A 254 0.41 -16.85 15.34
CA ILE A 254 -0.70 -16.37 14.52
C ILE A 254 -0.25 -16.34 13.07
N ILE A 255 -1.03 -16.95 12.17
CA ILE A 255 -0.76 -16.94 10.72
C ILE A 255 -1.91 -16.23 10.02
N ALA A 256 -1.64 -15.15 9.33
CA ALA A 256 -2.56 -14.47 8.43
C ALA A 256 -2.05 -14.61 6.99
N PRO A 257 -2.42 -15.65 6.25
CA PRO A 257 -1.90 -15.92 4.92
C PRO A 257 -2.36 -14.87 3.91
N HIS A 258 -1.54 -14.62 2.88
CA HIS A 258 -1.90 -13.68 1.81
C HIS A 258 -3.06 -14.21 0.94
N VAL A 259 -3.10 -15.50 0.72
CA VAL A 259 -4.16 -16.17 -0.02
C VAL A 259 -5.03 -16.98 0.95
N ILE A 260 -6.29 -16.58 1.09
CA ILE A 260 -7.28 -17.26 1.93
C ILE A 260 -8.13 -18.14 1.01
N SER A 261 -7.60 -19.31 0.61
CA SER A 261 -8.35 -20.37 -0.06
C SER A 261 -8.38 -21.61 0.84
N GLU A 262 -9.43 -22.39 0.75
CA GLU A 262 -9.55 -23.60 1.60
C GLU A 262 -8.37 -24.56 1.40
N ASP A 263 -7.93 -24.75 0.15
CA ASP A 263 -6.76 -25.61 -0.15
C ASP A 263 -5.49 -25.12 0.54
N HIS A 264 -5.24 -23.80 0.53
CA HIS A 264 -4.06 -23.22 1.19
C HIS A 264 -4.18 -23.30 2.72
N LEU A 265 -5.36 -23.02 3.28
CA LEU A 265 -5.59 -23.16 4.72
C LEU A 265 -5.38 -24.60 5.19
N GLN A 266 -5.84 -25.60 4.43
CA GLN A 266 -5.60 -27.02 4.72
C GLN A 266 -4.09 -27.38 4.61
N GLN A 267 -3.37 -26.84 3.64
CA GLN A 267 -1.91 -27.01 3.55
C GLN A 267 -1.21 -26.47 4.80
N ILE A 268 -1.56 -25.27 5.27
CA ILE A 268 -1.02 -24.70 6.51
C ILE A 268 -1.35 -25.63 7.70
N MET A 269 -2.61 -26.02 7.85
CA MET A 269 -3.05 -26.88 8.94
C MET A 269 -2.33 -28.24 8.95
N SER A 270 -2.06 -28.83 7.77
CA SER A 270 -1.35 -30.09 7.66
C SER A 270 0.11 -30.05 8.12
N LYS A 271 0.75 -28.88 8.06
CA LYS A 271 2.13 -28.65 8.51
C LYS A 271 2.22 -28.42 10.03
N LEU A 272 1.14 -27.92 10.65
CA LEU A 272 1.10 -27.61 12.07
C LEU A 272 0.88 -28.87 12.92
N LYS A 273 1.77 -29.10 13.89
CA LYS A 273 1.70 -30.23 14.83
C LYS A 273 1.09 -29.86 16.17
N ARG A 274 0.77 -28.60 16.36
CA ARG A 274 0.25 -28.00 17.60
C ARG A 274 -1.25 -27.75 17.49
N LYS A 275 -1.93 -27.60 18.61
CA LYS A 275 -3.37 -27.30 18.65
C LYS A 275 -3.67 -26.02 17.90
N THR A 276 -4.34 -26.14 16.76
CA THR A 276 -4.62 -25.04 15.83
C THR A 276 -6.11 -24.79 15.71
N VAL A 277 -6.50 -23.51 15.69
CA VAL A 277 -7.87 -23.07 15.42
C VAL A 277 -7.90 -22.03 14.30
N ARG A 278 -9.03 -21.90 13.62
CA ARG A 278 -9.30 -20.88 12.61
C ARG A 278 -10.14 -19.77 13.22
N TYR A 279 -9.81 -18.52 12.94
CA TYR A 279 -10.44 -17.34 13.55
C TYR A 279 -11.97 -17.32 13.35
N THR A 280 -12.45 -17.62 12.14
CA THR A 280 -13.89 -17.58 11.84
C THR A 280 -14.67 -18.78 12.38
N GLN A 281 -13.99 -19.81 12.91
CA GLN A 281 -14.56 -21.08 13.34
C GLN A 281 -14.32 -21.39 14.82
N THR A 282 -13.86 -20.41 15.60
CA THR A 282 -13.53 -20.62 17.01
C THR A 282 -14.22 -19.60 17.92
N SER A 283 -14.28 -19.91 19.21
CA SER A 283 -14.71 -19.00 20.27
C SER A 283 -13.49 -18.49 21.05
N PRO A 284 -13.64 -17.41 21.86
CA PRO A 284 -12.57 -16.97 22.76
C PRO A 284 -12.09 -18.08 23.72
N GLU A 285 -13.01 -18.92 24.23
CA GLU A 285 -12.68 -20.00 25.17
C GLU A 285 -11.86 -21.12 24.52
N GLU A 286 -12.13 -21.42 23.25
CA GLU A 286 -11.36 -22.39 22.49
C GLU A 286 -10.01 -21.82 22.02
N ALA A 287 -10.01 -20.55 21.59
CA ALA A 287 -8.80 -19.84 21.21
C ALA A 287 -7.78 -19.76 22.35
N ALA A 288 -8.25 -19.52 23.59
CA ALA A 288 -7.40 -19.49 24.78
C ALA A 288 -6.62 -20.80 25.04
N LYS A 289 -7.15 -21.94 24.53
CA LYS A 289 -6.54 -23.27 24.67
C LYS A 289 -5.69 -23.67 23.45
N ALA A 290 -5.71 -22.85 22.40
CA ALA A 290 -4.94 -23.10 21.19
C ALA A 290 -3.50 -22.59 21.31
N GLU A 291 -2.65 -23.09 20.45
CA GLU A 291 -1.25 -22.72 20.35
C GLU A 291 -0.93 -22.05 19.00
N CYS A 292 -1.77 -22.31 18.01
CA CYS A 292 -1.73 -21.66 16.70
C CYS A 292 -3.13 -21.13 16.34
N LEU A 293 -3.17 -19.93 15.77
CA LEU A 293 -4.40 -19.29 15.28
C LEU A 293 -4.21 -18.90 13.81
N ILE A 294 -5.05 -19.42 12.94
CA ILE A 294 -5.05 -19.06 11.51
C ILE A 294 -6.14 -18.02 11.28
N ILE A 295 -5.76 -16.90 10.68
CA ILE A 295 -6.68 -15.83 10.31
C ILE A 295 -7.21 -16.10 8.91
N ASP A 296 -8.42 -16.60 8.84
CA ASP A 296 -9.09 -17.04 7.61
C ASP A 296 -10.09 -16.00 7.09
N CYS A 297 -9.85 -14.72 7.36
CA CYS A 297 -10.64 -13.60 6.86
C CYS A 297 -9.77 -12.35 6.60
N PHE A 298 -10.26 -11.45 5.76
CA PHE A 298 -9.54 -10.21 5.43
C PHE A 298 -9.84 -9.06 6.39
N GLY A 299 -8.94 -8.08 6.44
CA GLY A 299 -9.16 -6.78 7.08
C GLY A 299 -8.90 -6.72 8.59
N LEU A 300 -8.25 -7.74 9.17
CA LEU A 300 -7.92 -7.80 10.59
C LEU A 300 -6.42 -7.69 10.88
N LEU A 301 -5.55 -7.99 9.91
CA LEU A 301 -4.11 -8.16 10.11
C LEU A 301 -3.46 -6.97 10.83
N SER A 302 -3.76 -5.75 10.39
CA SER A 302 -3.19 -4.53 10.98
C SER A 302 -3.55 -4.38 12.49
N SER A 303 -4.74 -4.82 12.89
CA SER A 303 -5.15 -4.85 14.32
C SER A 303 -4.56 -6.05 15.07
N ILE A 304 -4.33 -7.16 14.38
CA ILE A 304 -3.76 -8.38 14.97
C ILE A 304 -2.31 -8.15 15.41
N TYR A 305 -1.54 -7.35 14.68
CA TYR A 305 -0.18 -7.01 15.08
C TYR A 305 -0.10 -6.40 16.49
N ASN A 306 -1.14 -5.70 16.96
CA ASN A 306 -1.23 -5.19 18.34
C ASN A 306 -1.07 -6.28 19.42
N TYR A 307 -1.36 -7.51 19.09
CA TYR A 307 -1.30 -8.65 20.00
C TYR A 307 -0.01 -9.46 19.89
N GLY A 308 0.89 -9.06 18.97
CA GLY A 308 2.17 -9.72 18.74
C GLY A 308 3.32 -9.15 19.56
N ASP A 309 4.35 -9.95 19.76
CA ASP A 309 5.64 -9.53 20.31
C ASP A 309 6.71 -9.45 19.22
N VAL A 310 6.59 -10.31 18.19
CA VAL A 310 7.46 -10.36 17.02
C VAL A 310 6.61 -10.56 15.77
N ALA A 311 6.95 -9.86 14.70
CA ALA A 311 6.26 -9.98 13.43
C ALA A 311 7.13 -10.61 12.34
N TYR A 312 6.46 -11.30 11.42
CA TYR A 312 6.98 -11.68 10.11
C TYR A 312 6.09 -11.10 9.03
N VAL A 313 6.68 -10.51 8.01
CA VAL A 313 5.96 -10.00 6.84
C VAL A 313 6.36 -10.79 5.60
N GLY A 314 5.40 -11.51 5.04
CA GLY A 314 5.61 -12.44 3.95
C GLY A 314 5.87 -11.80 2.59
N GLY A 315 6.12 -12.66 1.60
CA GLY A 315 6.35 -12.31 0.20
C GLY A 315 7.82 -12.15 -0.18
N GLY A 316 8.73 -12.06 0.79
CA GLY A 316 10.14 -11.81 0.54
C GLY A 316 10.91 -12.96 -0.12
N PHE A 317 10.35 -14.15 -0.18
CA PHE A 317 10.89 -15.28 -0.97
C PHE A 317 10.25 -15.39 -2.37
N GLY A 318 9.40 -14.44 -2.74
CA GLY A 318 8.71 -14.40 -4.02
C GLY A 318 8.87 -13.05 -4.73
N VAL A 319 7.75 -12.41 -5.03
CA VAL A 319 7.69 -11.15 -5.82
C VAL A 319 8.15 -9.90 -5.06
N GLY A 320 8.35 -9.98 -3.76
CA GLY A 320 8.74 -8.90 -2.86
C GLY A 320 7.89 -8.86 -1.59
N ILE A 321 8.44 -8.25 -0.54
CA ILE A 321 7.78 -8.14 0.77
C ILE A 321 6.50 -7.32 0.72
N HIS A 322 5.57 -7.65 1.59
CA HIS A 322 4.40 -6.83 1.88
C HIS A 322 4.74 -5.63 2.77
N ASN A 323 3.73 -4.91 3.27
CA ASN A 323 3.91 -3.67 4.04
C ASN A 323 4.47 -3.95 5.45
N VAL A 324 5.76 -3.75 5.64
CA VAL A 324 6.45 -3.94 6.94
C VAL A 324 6.07 -2.88 7.98
N LEU A 325 5.56 -1.73 7.55
CA LEU A 325 5.20 -0.63 8.44
C LEU A 325 4.00 -0.96 9.32
N GLU A 326 3.08 -1.81 8.82
CA GLU A 326 1.90 -2.26 9.58
C GLU A 326 2.27 -3.05 10.84
N ALA A 327 3.40 -3.74 10.81
CA ALA A 327 3.94 -4.43 11.97
C ALA A 327 4.83 -3.49 12.82
N ALA A 328 5.74 -2.76 12.17
CA ALA A 328 6.73 -1.91 12.84
C ALA A 328 6.08 -0.83 13.72
N VAL A 329 4.94 -0.29 13.33
CA VAL A 329 4.19 0.75 14.07
C VAL A 329 3.74 0.30 15.48
N TRP A 330 3.72 -1.01 15.74
CA TRP A 330 3.39 -1.62 17.03
C TRP A 330 4.61 -1.88 17.92
N ASN A 331 5.76 -1.30 17.60
CA ASN A 331 7.00 -1.45 18.37
C ASN A 331 7.43 -2.93 18.50
N MET A 332 7.40 -3.68 17.40
CA MET A 332 7.89 -5.05 17.36
C MET A 332 8.97 -5.24 16.30
N PRO A 333 9.95 -6.09 16.52
CA PRO A 333 10.92 -6.45 15.50
C PRO A 333 10.23 -7.19 14.36
N VAL A 334 10.64 -6.87 13.12
CA VAL A 334 9.98 -7.37 11.91
C VAL A 334 10.91 -8.23 11.09
N PHE A 335 10.59 -9.52 10.95
CA PHE A 335 11.24 -10.44 10.03
C PHE A 335 10.68 -10.32 8.62
N PHE A 336 11.53 -10.50 7.63
CA PHE A 336 11.12 -10.61 6.22
C PHE A 336 12.20 -11.30 5.38
N GLY A 337 11.81 -11.83 4.22
CA GLY A 337 12.71 -12.52 3.28
C GLY A 337 13.60 -11.57 2.45
N PRO A 338 14.52 -12.12 1.62
CA PRO A 338 15.62 -11.37 1.00
C PRO A 338 15.21 -10.47 -0.18
N ASN A 339 14.02 -10.63 -0.75
CA ASN A 339 13.56 -9.78 -1.84
C ASN A 339 12.95 -8.47 -1.31
N ASN A 340 13.79 -7.66 -0.64
CA ASN A 340 13.39 -6.42 0.03
C ASN A 340 14.13 -5.17 -0.46
N LYS A 341 15.14 -5.30 -1.34
CA LYS A 341 16.06 -4.22 -1.74
C LYS A 341 15.37 -3.01 -2.39
N HIS A 342 14.19 -3.20 -2.98
CA HIS A 342 13.43 -2.12 -3.63
C HIS A 342 12.47 -1.39 -2.69
N PHE A 343 12.40 -1.80 -1.42
CA PHE A 343 11.52 -1.26 -0.40
C PHE A 343 12.31 -0.41 0.58
N GLN A 344 12.23 0.91 0.44
CA GLN A 344 13.03 1.85 1.23
C GLN A 344 12.78 1.71 2.73
N GLU A 345 11.54 1.49 3.12
CA GLU A 345 11.12 1.24 4.50
C GLU A 345 11.79 0.02 5.12
N ALA A 346 11.95 -1.05 4.34
CA ALA A 346 12.66 -2.24 4.80
C ALA A 346 14.16 -1.97 4.98
N GLN A 347 14.77 -1.17 4.08
CA GLN A 347 16.17 -0.78 4.21
C GLN A 347 16.42 0.07 5.46
N TRP A 348 15.52 0.98 5.80
CA TRP A 348 15.61 1.76 7.05
C TRP A 348 15.45 0.87 8.28
N LEU A 349 14.52 -0.09 8.27
CA LEU A 349 14.37 -1.05 9.34
C LEU A 349 15.62 -1.93 9.52
N LEU A 350 16.25 -2.38 8.42
CA LEU A 350 17.51 -3.15 8.49
C LEU A 350 18.67 -2.32 9.06
N GLN A 351 18.85 -1.09 8.58
CA GLN A 351 19.89 -0.18 9.03
C GLN A 351 19.76 0.13 10.53
N SER A 352 18.56 0.31 11.01
CA SER A 352 18.25 0.58 12.41
C SER A 352 18.28 -0.67 13.29
N LYS A 353 18.30 -1.86 12.72
CA LYS A 353 18.16 -3.17 13.38
C LYS A 353 16.74 -3.49 13.90
N GLY A 354 15.74 -2.66 13.57
CA GLY A 354 14.33 -2.97 13.84
C GLY A 354 13.76 -4.03 12.89
N GLY A 355 14.36 -4.17 11.70
CA GLY A 355 14.08 -5.22 10.71
C GLY A 355 15.15 -6.31 10.70
N ILE A 356 14.75 -7.52 10.36
CA ILE A 356 15.60 -8.71 10.35
C ILE A 356 15.38 -9.46 9.04
N GLU A 357 16.37 -9.42 8.14
CA GLU A 357 16.35 -10.22 6.92
C GLU A 357 16.71 -11.66 7.24
N ILE A 358 15.96 -12.60 6.68
CA ILE A 358 16.28 -14.03 6.73
C ILE A 358 16.33 -14.61 5.33
N GLY A 359 17.35 -15.42 5.04
CA GLY A 359 17.49 -16.16 3.79
C GLY A 359 17.15 -17.64 3.91
N SER A 360 17.07 -18.16 5.14
CA SER A 360 16.92 -19.58 5.42
C SER A 360 16.25 -19.88 6.76
N TYR A 361 15.90 -21.15 6.98
CA TYR A 361 15.45 -21.63 8.28
C TYR A 361 16.51 -21.42 9.37
N ASP A 362 17.79 -21.64 9.07
CA ASP A 362 18.86 -21.51 10.04
C ASP A 362 19.06 -20.06 10.50
N ASP A 363 18.91 -19.09 9.58
CA ASP A 363 18.94 -17.66 9.95
C ASP A 363 17.77 -17.32 10.88
N PHE A 364 16.57 -17.79 10.54
CA PHE A 364 15.38 -17.59 11.35
C PHE A 364 15.54 -18.18 12.74
N LYS A 365 15.95 -19.47 12.79
CA LYS A 365 16.19 -20.18 14.05
C LYS A 365 17.22 -19.46 14.91
N ALA A 366 18.36 -19.11 14.35
CA ALA A 366 19.42 -18.42 15.08
C ALA A 366 18.97 -17.10 15.71
N GLN A 367 18.09 -16.37 15.03
CA GLN A 367 17.57 -15.11 15.58
C GLN A 367 16.48 -15.34 16.63
N MET A 368 15.56 -16.28 16.41
CA MET A 368 14.54 -16.64 17.41
C MET A 368 15.16 -17.22 18.68
N ASP A 369 16.19 -18.07 18.57
CA ASP A 369 16.92 -18.59 19.72
C ASP A 369 17.59 -17.47 20.55
N LYS A 370 18.07 -16.38 19.90
CA LYS A 370 18.56 -15.18 20.61
C LYS A 370 17.42 -14.50 21.39
N PHE A 371 16.19 -14.44 20.84
CA PHE A 371 15.04 -13.85 21.52
C PHE A 371 14.57 -14.71 22.72
N ILE A 372 14.77 -16.04 22.65
CA ILE A 372 14.52 -16.91 23.80
C ILE A 372 15.58 -16.67 24.88
N ALA A 373 16.87 -16.63 24.49
CA ALA A 373 17.98 -16.44 25.42
C ALA A 373 18.03 -15.04 26.06
N LYS A 374 17.58 -14.02 25.32
CA LYS A 374 17.60 -12.61 25.73
C LYS A 374 16.27 -11.93 25.36
N PRO A 375 15.20 -12.12 26.16
CA PRO A 375 13.85 -11.59 25.88
C PRO A 375 13.80 -10.06 25.78
N GLU A 376 14.71 -9.35 26.45
CA GLU A 376 14.84 -7.89 26.39
C GLU A 376 15.15 -7.37 24.97
N LEU A 377 15.83 -8.16 24.14
CA LEU A 377 16.13 -7.79 22.75
C LEU A 377 14.85 -7.57 21.91
N VAL A 378 13.79 -8.32 22.18
CA VAL A 378 12.51 -8.15 21.47
C VAL A 378 11.98 -6.74 21.68
N LYS A 379 11.98 -6.25 22.92
CA LYS A 379 11.52 -4.90 23.29
C LYS A 379 12.46 -3.83 22.72
N GLU A 380 13.77 -4.04 22.82
CA GLU A 380 14.79 -3.11 22.31
C GLU A 380 14.63 -2.91 20.80
N LEU A 381 14.68 -4.00 20.01
CA LEU A 381 14.58 -3.94 18.56
C LEU A 381 13.19 -3.47 18.10
N GLY A 382 12.14 -3.85 18.83
CA GLY A 382 10.79 -3.39 18.57
C GLY A 382 10.65 -1.87 18.75
N THR A 383 11.21 -1.31 19.83
CA THR A 383 11.23 0.15 20.04
C THR A 383 11.95 0.87 18.91
N VAL A 384 13.04 0.29 18.42
CA VAL A 384 13.77 0.84 17.26
C VAL A 384 12.92 0.79 15.98
N ALA A 385 12.19 -0.32 15.74
CA ALA A 385 11.29 -0.43 14.58
C ALA A 385 10.18 0.63 14.60
N GLY A 386 9.54 0.84 15.76
CA GLY A 386 8.53 1.88 15.93
C GLY A 386 9.08 3.29 15.71
N ARG A 387 10.27 3.58 16.24
CA ARG A 387 10.95 4.87 16.03
C ARG A 387 11.19 5.17 14.56
N VAL A 388 11.58 4.18 13.74
CA VAL A 388 11.71 4.35 12.28
C VAL A 388 10.40 4.81 11.67
N VAL A 389 9.27 4.28 12.14
CA VAL A 389 7.96 4.75 11.64
C VAL A 389 7.71 6.19 12.04
N GLU A 390 7.91 6.53 13.31
CA GLU A 390 7.64 7.87 13.86
C GLU A 390 8.50 8.96 13.19
N GLU A 391 9.79 8.69 12.96
CA GLU A 391 10.73 9.64 12.35
C GLU A 391 10.41 9.96 10.88
N HIS A 392 9.64 9.11 10.20
CA HIS A 392 9.29 9.29 8.78
C HIS A 392 7.84 9.75 8.54
N THR A 393 7.13 10.12 9.60
CA THR A 393 5.75 10.65 9.53
C THR A 393 5.70 12.14 9.18
N GLY A 394 4.50 12.66 8.96
CA GLY A 394 4.25 14.08 8.69
C GLY A 394 4.19 14.45 7.21
N ALA A 395 4.32 13.48 6.29
CA ALA A 395 4.24 13.74 4.86
C ALA A 395 2.89 14.34 4.45
N THR A 396 1.80 13.82 4.99
CA THR A 396 0.43 14.30 4.71
C THR A 396 0.26 15.75 5.12
N GLN A 397 0.71 16.13 6.31
CA GLN A 397 0.59 17.50 6.81
C GLN A 397 1.38 18.50 5.94
N LYS A 398 2.63 18.15 5.57
CA LYS A 398 3.45 18.98 4.68
C LYS A 398 2.80 19.20 3.31
N VAL A 399 2.17 18.17 2.74
CA VAL A 399 1.46 18.29 1.45
C VAL A 399 0.26 19.21 1.58
N ILE A 400 -0.54 19.08 2.63
CA ILE A 400 -1.71 19.95 2.87
C ILE A 400 -1.26 21.41 3.01
N GLU A 401 -0.32 21.71 3.89
CA GLU A 401 0.19 23.05 4.12
C GLU A 401 0.81 23.71 2.88
N ALA A 402 1.33 22.91 1.96
CA ALA A 402 1.93 23.43 0.74
C ALA A 402 0.92 23.65 -0.39
N CYS A 403 -0.32 23.15 -0.27
CA CYS A 403 -1.37 23.22 -1.30
C CYS A 403 -2.51 24.17 -0.92
N TRP A 404 -2.72 24.44 0.35
CA TRP A 404 -3.73 25.32 0.94
C TRP A 404 -3.11 26.37 1.86
#